data_284ee8256b0db9b802a15ca05b409098
#
_entry.id   284ee8256b0db9b802a15ca05b409098
#
_cell.length_a   1.000
_cell.length_b   1.000
_cell.length_c   1.000
_cell.angle_alpha   90.00
_cell.angle_beta   90.00
_cell.angle_gamma   90.00
#
_symmetry.space_group_name_H-M   'P 1'
#
loop_
_entity.id
_entity.type
_entity.pdbx_description
1 polymer ?
#
loop_
_entity_poly.entity_id
_entity_poly.type
_entity_poly.pdbx_seq_one_letter_code
_entity_poly.pdbx_strand_id
1 'polypeptide(L)'
;MKSAVLFFALSFFSFACQTDSLVLNQIRQSEPSKNTKPVEITSPEIKKLLESAVEQTKVTRNYTGQYYVIPYPNGDVPIETGACTDVVIRAFRKAGIDLQKEVHEDMAANFALYPTKWGMDKTDPNIDHRRVLNLQTFFTRQGKSLPITENSKDYLPGDIVAWDLDGKGMTHIGIVSNLWNEENKRFSIIHNIGGGANQEDRLFEWKIIGHYRYF
;
A
#
# COMPACT_ATOMS: atom_id res chain seq x y z
N MET A 1 38.13 -42.00 -43.76
CA MET A 1 38.26 -41.18 -42.57
C MET A 1 36.98 -40.33 -42.47
N LYS A 2 36.05 -40.70 -41.55
CA LYS A 2 34.77 -40.00 -41.35
C LYS A 2 34.86 -39.23 -40.04
N SER A 3 34.88 -37.88 -40.10
CA SER A 3 34.81 -37.00 -38.92
C SER A 3 33.36 -36.89 -38.46
N ALA A 4 33.12 -37.26 -37.22
CA ALA A 4 31.85 -37.03 -36.52
C ALA A 4 31.88 -35.65 -35.83
N VAL A 5 30.93 -34.79 -36.18
CA VAL A 5 30.72 -33.51 -35.52
C VAL A 5 29.71 -33.72 -34.38
N LEU A 6 30.13 -33.49 -33.15
CA LEU A 6 29.32 -33.63 -31.95
C LEU A 6 28.63 -32.27 -31.69
N PHE A 7 27.30 -32.19 -31.85
CA PHE A 7 26.52 -31.03 -31.45
C PHE A 7 26.21 -31.09 -29.96
N PHE A 8 26.76 -30.13 -29.19
CA PHE A 8 26.38 -29.89 -27.81
C PHE A 8 25.17 -28.96 -27.82
N ALA A 9 24.00 -29.50 -27.45
CA ALA A 9 22.83 -28.72 -27.19
C ALA A 9 22.92 -28.09 -25.78
N LEU A 10 23.14 -26.78 -25.69
CA LEU A 10 22.96 -26.01 -24.45
C LEU A 10 21.48 -25.85 -24.17
N SER A 11 20.96 -26.60 -23.21
CA SER A 11 19.64 -26.34 -22.65
C SER A 11 19.73 -25.18 -21.65
N PHE A 12 19.27 -24.00 -22.04
CA PHE A 12 19.02 -22.90 -21.13
C PHE A 12 17.83 -23.26 -20.23
N PHE A 13 18.09 -23.61 -18.99
CA PHE A 13 17.08 -23.69 -17.94
C PHE A 13 16.69 -22.27 -17.55
N SER A 14 15.51 -21.84 -17.96
CA SER A 14 14.85 -20.63 -17.48
C SER A 14 14.39 -20.84 -16.04
N PHE A 15 15.27 -20.50 -15.08
CA PHE A 15 14.98 -20.53 -13.65
C PHE A 15 14.73 -19.11 -13.13
N ALA A 16 13.69 -18.47 -13.61
CA ALA A 16 13.26 -17.18 -13.09
C ALA A 16 11.77 -16.99 -13.40
N CYS A 17 10.88 -17.36 -12.50
CA CYS A 17 9.54 -16.82 -12.29
C CYS A 17 8.63 -17.68 -11.38
N GLN A 18 9.17 -18.59 -10.57
CA GLN A 18 8.32 -19.42 -9.69
C GLN A 18 8.32 -18.98 -8.21
N THR A 19 9.27 -18.16 -7.78
CA THR A 19 9.37 -17.74 -6.37
C THR A 19 8.38 -16.63 -6.01
N ASP A 20 8.05 -15.73 -6.97
CA ASP A 20 7.13 -14.61 -6.69
C ASP A 20 5.68 -15.07 -6.57
N SER A 21 5.27 -16.09 -7.32
CA SER A 21 3.90 -16.62 -7.27
C SER A 21 3.61 -17.42 -6.00
N LEU A 22 4.62 -18.05 -5.40
CA LEU A 22 4.46 -18.80 -4.15
C LEU A 22 4.36 -17.88 -2.93
N VAL A 23 5.12 -16.81 -2.89
CA VAL A 23 5.02 -15.79 -1.83
C VAL A 23 3.67 -15.09 -1.90
N LEU A 24 3.21 -14.71 -3.10
CA LEU A 24 1.89 -14.10 -3.29
C LEU A 24 0.73 -15.05 -2.99
N ASN A 25 0.87 -16.36 -3.23
CA ASN A 25 -0.16 -17.35 -2.88
C ASN A 25 -0.24 -17.64 -1.38
N GLN A 26 0.86 -17.57 -0.62
CA GLN A 26 0.82 -17.71 0.84
C GLN A 26 0.18 -16.50 1.53
N ILE A 27 0.26 -15.32 0.92
CA ILE A 27 -0.40 -14.09 1.41
C ILE A 27 -1.94 -14.15 1.23
N ARG A 28 -2.46 -15.04 0.39
CA ARG A 28 -3.87 -15.09 -0.06
C ARG A 28 -4.85 -15.80 0.89
N GLN A 29 -4.41 -16.36 2.02
CA GLN A 29 -5.27 -17.21 2.87
C GLN A 29 -5.28 -16.80 4.34
N SER A 30 -5.77 -15.61 4.66
CA SER A 30 -6.31 -15.37 5.99
C SER A 30 -7.82 -15.13 5.88
N GLU A 31 -8.59 -16.14 6.27
CA GLU A 31 -10.03 -16.01 6.49
C GLU A 31 -10.32 -14.86 7.46
N PRO A 32 -11.37 -14.06 7.24
CA PRO A 32 -11.77 -13.06 8.23
C PRO A 32 -12.09 -13.76 9.55
N SER A 33 -11.45 -13.38 10.64
CA SER A 33 -11.71 -13.90 11.97
C SER A 33 -13.18 -13.73 12.32
N LYS A 34 -13.83 -14.81 12.79
CA LYS A 34 -15.27 -14.85 13.13
C LYS A 34 -15.67 -13.95 14.30
N ASN A 35 -14.71 -13.36 15.00
CA ASN A 35 -14.91 -12.52 16.19
C ASN A 35 -14.52 -11.06 15.94
N THR A 36 -14.96 -10.46 14.84
CA THR A 36 -14.72 -9.04 14.56
C THR A 36 -16.00 -8.23 14.77
N LYS A 37 -15.85 -7.03 15.31
CA LYS A 37 -16.95 -6.06 15.44
C LYS A 37 -16.47 -4.64 15.09
N PRO A 38 -17.30 -3.83 14.41
CA PRO A 38 -16.96 -2.44 14.15
C PRO A 38 -17.00 -1.62 15.44
N VAL A 39 -16.06 -0.66 15.56
CA VAL A 39 -16.06 0.37 16.60
C VAL A 39 -16.61 1.65 15.98
N GLU A 40 -17.39 2.39 16.77
CA GLU A 40 -17.98 3.66 16.33
C GLU A 40 -16.90 4.72 16.15
N ILE A 41 -17.00 5.48 15.05
CA ILE A 41 -16.09 6.56 14.70
C ILE A 41 -16.85 7.90 14.81
N THR A 42 -16.33 8.76 15.67
CA THR A 42 -16.95 10.08 15.94
C THR A 42 -16.41 11.19 15.03
N SER A 43 -15.13 11.11 14.55
CA SER A 43 -14.56 12.07 13.59
C SER A 43 -15.23 11.92 12.21
N PRO A 44 -15.83 13.00 11.65
CA PRO A 44 -16.42 12.95 10.31
C PRO A 44 -15.39 12.63 9.21
N GLU A 45 -14.16 13.12 9.35
CA GLU A 45 -13.10 12.91 8.37
C GLU A 45 -12.65 11.43 8.37
N ILE A 46 -12.39 10.87 9.54
CA ILE A 46 -12.02 9.45 9.70
C ILE A 46 -13.17 8.55 9.23
N LYS A 47 -14.42 8.91 9.51
CA LYS A 47 -15.60 8.18 9.04
C LYS A 47 -15.63 8.11 7.51
N LYS A 48 -15.51 9.27 6.83
CA LYS A 48 -15.48 9.33 5.35
C LYS A 48 -14.31 8.54 4.76
N LEU A 49 -13.13 8.64 5.37
CA LEU A 49 -11.92 7.91 4.98
C LEU A 49 -12.17 6.40 5.04
N LEU A 50 -12.69 5.89 6.16
CA LEU A 50 -12.93 4.48 6.36
C LEU A 50 -14.09 3.95 5.50
N GLU A 51 -15.19 4.72 5.32
CA GLU A 51 -16.27 4.37 4.41
C GLU A 51 -15.77 4.17 2.98
N SER A 52 -14.90 5.08 2.51
CA SER A 52 -14.28 4.96 1.18
C SER A 52 -13.33 3.76 1.10
N ALA A 53 -12.51 3.54 2.13
CA ALA A 53 -11.59 2.40 2.15
C ALA A 53 -12.34 1.06 2.14
N VAL A 54 -13.41 0.92 2.93
CA VAL A 54 -14.27 -0.27 2.96
C VAL A 54 -14.99 -0.45 1.61
N GLU A 55 -15.49 0.63 0.98
CA GLU A 55 -16.14 0.51 -0.32
C GLU A 55 -15.21 -0.05 -1.39
N GLN A 56 -13.93 0.32 -1.35
CA GLN A 56 -12.93 -0.23 -2.29
C GLN A 56 -12.80 -1.75 -2.18
N THR A 57 -13.04 -2.37 -1.01
CA THR A 57 -13.02 -3.84 -0.88
C THR A 57 -14.10 -4.54 -1.72
N LYS A 58 -15.13 -3.80 -2.13
CA LYS A 58 -16.22 -4.32 -2.97
C LYS A 58 -15.99 -4.11 -4.47
N VAL A 59 -15.23 -3.08 -4.85
CA VAL A 59 -15.11 -2.64 -6.25
C VAL A 59 -13.71 -2.83 -6.82
N THR A 60 -12.63 -2.63 -6.04
CA THR A 60 -11.25 -2.78 -6.50
C THR A 60 -10.85 -4.25 -6.41
N ARG A 61 -10.92 -4.96 -7.52
CA ARG A 61 -10.77 -6.43 -7.62
C ARG A 61 -9.38 -6.89 -7.99
N ASN A 62 -8.53 -5.97 -8.51
CA ASN A 62 -7.23 -6.32 -9.05
C ASN A 62 -6.14 -5.40 -8.47
N TYR A 63 -4.93 -5.94 -8.39
CA TYR A 63 -3.74 -5.16 -8.11
C TYR A 63 -3.09 -4.67 -9.40
N THR A 64 -2.69 -3.41 -9.45
CA THR A 64 -1.83 -2.88 -10.52
C THR A 64 -0.86 -1.84 -9.99
N GLY A 65 0.43 -2.08 -10.22
CA GLY A 65 1.50 -1.10 -10.00
C GLY A 65 1.93 -0.39 -11.29
N GLN A 66 1.18 -0.55 -12.37
CA GLN A 66 1.52 0.05 -13.67
C GLN A 66 1.46 1.58 -13.61
N TYR A 67 2.25 2.20 -14.47
CA TYR A 67 2.18 3.64 -14.72
C TYR A 67 0.96 3.97 -15.57
N TYR A 68 0.22 5.00 -15.14
CA TYR A 68 -0.93 5.56 -15.85
C TYR A 68 -0.72 7.06 -16.03
N VAL A 69 -1.07 7.58 -17.19
CA VAL A 69 -1.27 9.02 -17.37
C VAL A 69 -2.69 9.34 -16.89
N ILE A 70 -2.78 10.14 -15.85
CA ILE A 70 -4.05 10.48 -15.18
C ILE A 70 -4.23 12.00 -15.12
N PRO A 71 -5.46 12.51 -15.02
CA PRO A 71 -5.71 13.93 -14.79
C PRO A 71 -4.99 14.47 -13.56
N TYR A 72 -4.72 15.75 -13.54
CA TYR A 72 -4.18 16.45 -12.38
C TYR A 72 -4.93 17.78 -12.17
N PRO A 73 -5.37 18.13 -10.94
CA PRO A 73 -5.43 17.26 -9.75
C PRO A 73 -6.59 16.25 -9.80
N ASN A 74 -6.74 15.44 -8.75
CA ASN A 74 -7.80 14.45 -8.56
C ASN A 74 -7.81 13.28 -9.57
N GLY A 75 -6.67 13.00 -10.23
CA GLY A 75 -6.54 11.86 -11.12
C GLY A 75 -6.58 10.53 -10.38
N ASP A 76 -7.14 9.52 -11.04
CA ASP A 76 -7.22 8.15 -10.50
C ASP A 76 -6.98 7.13 -11.61
N VAL A 77 -6.56 5.94 -11.23
CA VAL A 77 -6.53 4.76 -12.10
C VAL A 77 -7.94 4.12 -12.13
N PRO A 78 -8.24 3.21 -13.09
CA PRO A 78 -9.55 2.54 -13.11
C PRO A 78 -9.92 1.94 -11.75
N ILE A 79 -11.14 2.17 -11.28
CA ILE A 79 -11.57 1.84 -9.91
C ILE A 79 -11.49 0.35 -9.58
N GLU A 80 -11.62 -0.50 -10.61
CA GLU A 80 -11.54 -1.97 -10.48
C GLU A 80 -10.12 -2.44 -10.17
N THR A 81 -9.13 -1.55 -10.32
CA THR A 81 -7.71 -1.84 -10.12
C THR A 81 -7.08 -0.82 -9.17
N GLY A 82 -5.88 -1.12 -8.69
CA GLY A 82 -5.09 -0.18 -7.89
C GLY A 82 -3.93 -0.86 -7.18
N ALA A 83 -2.93 -0.07 -6.79
CA ALA A 83 -1.89 -0.50 -5.85
C ALA A 83 -2.34 -0.25 -4.40
N CYS A 84 -1.51 -0.62 -3.44
CA CYS A 84 -1.74 -0.32 -2.02
C CYS A 84 -1.90 1.18 -1.74
N THR A 85 -1.15 2.01 -2.43
CA THR A 85 -1.23 3.47 -2.33
C THR A 85 -2.55 4.02 -2.85
N ASP A 86 -3.13 3.43 -3.92
CA ASP A 86 -4.40 3.90 -4.49
C ASP A 86 -5.56 3.73 -3.49
N VAL A 87 -5.52 2.71 -2.62
CA VAL A 87 -6.48 2.56 -1.52
C VAL A 87 -6.42 3.75 -0.55
N VAL A 88 -5.22 4.17 -0.16
CA VAL A 88 -4.99 5.32 0.73
C VAL A 88 -5.41 6.62 0.03
N ILE A 89 -4.97 6.84 -1.21
CA ILE A 89 -5.24 8.06 -1.99
C ILE A 89 -6.75 8.29 -2.13
N ARG A 90 -7.51 7.28 -2.52
CA ARG A 90 -8.97 7.35 -2.68
C ARG A 90 -9.68 7.62 -1.37
N ALA A 91 -9.22 6.98 -0.27
CA ALA A 91 -9.78 7.19 1.05
C ALA A 91 -9.57 8.64 1.53
N PHE A 92 -8.36 9.18 1.36
CA PHE A 92 -8.05 10.58 1.68
C PHE A 92 -8.86 11.55 0.84
N ARG A 93 -9.02 11.30 -0.46
CA ARG A 93 -9.83 12.15 -1.35
C ARG A 93 -11.28 12.25 -0.86
N LYS A 94 -11.86 11.15 -0.39
CA LYS A 94 -13.21 11.16 0.20
C LYS A 94 -13.28 11.95 1.49
N ALA A 95 -12.19 11.99 2.27
CA ALA A 95 -12.06 12.82 3.47
C ALA A 95 -11.70 14.29 3.16
N GLY A 96 -11.58 14.67 1.88
CA GLY A 96 -11.35 16.05 1.42
C GLY A 96 -9.89 16.40 1.13
N ILE A 97 -8.97 15.42 1.12
CA ILE A 97 -7.53 15.62 0.87
C ILE A 97 -7.13 14.94 -0.44
N ASP A 98 -6.71 15.69 -1.44
CA ASP A 98 -6.14 15.13 -2.68
C ASP A 98 -4.64 14.87 -2.52
N LEU A 99 -4.27 13.66 -2.14
CA LEU A 99 -2.86 13.27 -1.97
C LEU A 99 -2.07 13.37 -3.28
N GLN A 100 -2.70 13.29 -4.47
CA GLN A 100 -1.99 13.52 -5.72
C GLN A 100 -1.43 14.94 -5.75
N LYS A 101 -2.29 15.92 -5.44
CA LYS A 101 -1.93 17.33 -5.42
C LYS A 101 -0.92 17.64 -4.32
N GLU A 102 -1.27 17.28 -3.09
CA GLU A 102 -0.48 17.63 -1.90
C GLU A 102 0.94 17.05 -1.94
N VAL A 103 1.10 15.77 -2.32
CA VAL A 103 2.42 15.12 -2.43
C VAL A 103 3.22 15.72 -3.60
N HIS A 104 2.59 15.91 -4.76
CA HIS A 104 3.28 16.47 -5.93
C HIS A 104 3.80 17.89 -5.66
N GLU A 105 2.98 18.76 -5.07
CA GLU A 105 3.36 20.15 -4.77
C GLU A 105 4.43 20.22 -3.66
N ASP A 106 4.32 19.43 -2.58
CA ASP A 106 5.36 19.37 -1.55
C ASP A 106 6.67 18.81 -2.12
N MET A 107 6.59 17.78 -2.96
CA MET A 107 7.76 17.19 -3.61
C MET A 107 8.41 18.18 -4.59
N ALA A 108 7.63 18.93 -5.37
CA ALA A 108 8.16 19.95 -6.28
C ALA A 108 8.93 21.05 -5.53
N ALA A 109 8.42 21.47 -4.37
CA ALA A 109 9.08 22.47 -3.54
C ALA A 109 10.30 21.93 -2.76
N ASN A 110 10.40 20.62 -2.54
CA ASN A 110 11.36 19.99 -1.64
C ASN A 110 11.99 18.72 -2.23
N PHE A 111 12.22 18.67 -3.53
CA PHE A 111 12.59 17.45 -4.25
C PHE A 111 13.78 16.69 -3.65
N ALA A 112 14.81 17.41 -3.17
CA ALA A 112 15.99 16.82 -2.56
C ALA A 112 15.74 16.06 -1.26
N LEU A 113 14.57 16.24 -0.61
CA LEU A 113 14.17 15.54 0.62
C LEU A 113 13.42 14.24 0.33
N TYR A 114 13.04 14.00 -0.92
CA TYR A 114 12.31 12.81 -1.32
C TYR A 114 13.25 11.70 -1.81
N PRO A 115 12.81 10.42 -1.70
CA PRO A 115 13.65 9.30 -2.10
C PRO A 115 14.02 9.32 -3.58
N THR A 116 15.29 9.05 -3.88
CA THR A 116 15.83 8.98 -5.25
C THR A 116 15.86 7.56 -5.81
N LYS A 117 15.22 6.60 -5.13
CA LYS A 117 15.27 5.16 -5.42
C LYS A 117 14.95 4.81 -6.89
N TRP A 118 14.16 5.64 -7.58
CA TRP A 118 13.73 5.37 -8.95
C TRP A 118 14.49 6.17 -10.02
N GLY A 119 15.59 6.84 -9.63
CA GLY A 119 16.44 7.59 -10.55
C GLY A 119 15.73 8.79 -11.22
N MET A 120 14.72 9.37 -10.54
CA MET A 120 14.02 10.54 -11.06
C MET A 120 14.83 11.81 -10.81
N ASP A 121 14.81 12.69 -11.78
CA ASP A 121 15.42 14.03 -11.74
C ASP A 121 14.39 15.15 -11.56
N LYS A 122 13.10 14.83 -11.63
CA LYS A 122 11.97 15.75 -11.47
C LYS A 122 10.74 15.05 -10.96
N THR A 123 9.77 15.83 -10.50
CA THR A 123 8.44 15.33 -10.09
C THR A 123 7.59 14.88 -11.28
N ASP A 124 6.68 13.94 -11.02
CA ASP A 124 5.70 13.43 -11.99
C ASP A 124 4.33 13.26 -11.30
N PRO A 125 3.32 14.11 -11.63
CA PRO A 125 2.01 14.08 -11.00
C PRO A 125 1.26 12.76 -11.20
N ASN A 126 1.68 11.90 -12.14
CA ASN A 126 1.07 10.61 -12.40
C ASN A 126 1.50 9.53 -11.40
N ILE A 127 2.70 9.68 -10.75
CA ILE A 127 3.28 8.59 -9.96
C ILE A 127 3.79 9.03 -8.60
N ASP A 128 4.06 10.30 -8.34
CA ASP A 128 4.65 10.79 -7.10
C ASP A 128 3.89 10.29 -5.86
N HIS A 129 2.58 10.47 -5.84
CA HIS A 129 1.68 10.05 -4.76
C HIS A 129 1.44 8.53 -4.71
N ARG A 130 1.76 7.79 -5.78
CA ARG A 130 1.57 6.33 -5.87
C ARG A 130 2.79 5.54 -5.40
N ARG A 131 3.76 6.18 -4.76
CA ARG A 131 4.96 5.57 -4.18
C ARG A 131 4.91 5.62 -2.66
N VAL A 132 4.98 4.45 -2.00
CA VAL A 132 4.91 4.35 -0.53
C VAL A 132 5.93 5.25 0.15
N LEU A 133 7.20 5.24 -0.30
CA LEU A 133 8.26 6.05 0.32
C LEU A 133 7.99 7.55 0.18
N ASN A 134 7.36 8.00 -0.91
CA ASN A 134 6.99 9.41 -1.07
C ASN A 134 5.85 9.79 -0.11
N LEU A 135 4.83 8.93 0.05
CA LEU A 135 3.78 9.14 1.05
C LEU A 135 4.35 9.20 2.47
N GLN A 136 5.28 8.31 2.80
CA GLN A 136 5.96 8.33 4.11
C GLN A 136 6.72 9.64 4.32
N THR A 137 7.47 10.10 3.32
CA THR A 137 8.18 11.38 3.38
C THR A 137 7.20 12.53 3.56
N PHE A 138 6.13 12.56 2.78
CA PHE A 138 5.08 13.58 2.88
C PHE A 138 4.46 13.60 4.28
N PHE A 139 3.95 12.48 4.79
CA PHE A 139 3.34 12.43 6.12
C PHE A 139 4.30 12.84 7.22
N THR A 140 5.56 12.46 7.13
CA THR A 140 6.59 12.87 8.09
C THR A 140 6.81 14.37 8.06
N ARG A 141 6.91 14.97 6.88
CA ARG A 141 7.08 16.42 6.70
C ARG A 141 5.87 17.22 7.19
N GLN A 142 4.66 16.63 7.07
CA GLN A 142 3.43 17.21 7.62
C GLN A 142 3.31 17.04 9.15
N GLY A 143 4.32 16.48 9.83
CA GLY A 143 4.30 16.27 11.28
C GLY A 143 3.31 15.20 11.75
N LYS A 144 2.97 14.24 10.89
CA LYS A 144 1.95 13.22 11.14
C LYS A 144 2.52 11.89 11.63
N SER A 145 3.83 11.78 11.78
CA SER A 145 4.50 10.56 12.25
C SER A 145 4.19 10.25 13.70
N LEU A 146 3.96 8.99 14.00
CA LEU A 146 3.82 8.43 15.33
C LEU A 146 4.94 7.41 15.61
N PRO A 147 5.23 7.10 16.87
CA PRO A 147 6.14 6.02 17.24
C PRO A 147 5.64 4.68 16.65
N ILE A 148 6.58 3.87 16.18
CA ILE A 148 6.32 2.47 15.84
C ILE A 148 6.46 1.66 17.12
N THR A 149 5.41 0.95 17.52
CA THR A 149 5.36 0.12 18.73
C THR A 149 4.84 -1.28 18.42
N GLU A 150 5.03 -2.20 19.36
CA GLU A 150 4.43 -3.54 19.30
C GLU A 150 3.06 -3.60 20.00
N ASN A 151 2.60 -2.49 20.57
CA ASN A 151 1.32 -2.39 21.25
C ASN A 151 0.20 -2.04 20.24
N SER A 152 -0.69 -2.97 19.98
CA SER A 152 -1.80 -2.80 19.04
C SER A 152 -2.74 -1.64 19.38
N LYS A 153 -2.80 -1.21 20.65
CA LYS A 153 -3.64 -0.11 21.10
C LYS A 153 -3.16 1.26 20.63
N ASP A 154 -1.92 1.38 20.17
CA ASP A 154 -1.37 2.61 19.65
C ASP A 154 -1.84 2.91 18.22
N TYR A 155 -2.34 1.88 17.52
CA TYR A 155 -2.83 1.95 16.14
C TYR A 155 -4.36 2.09 16.15
N LEU A 156 -4.83 3.30 15.85
CA LEU A 156 -6.26 3.64 15.90
C LEU A 156 -6.90 3.67 14.50
N PRO A 157 -8.23 3.51 14.40
CA PRO A 157 -8.94 3.63 13.14
C PRO A 157 -8.64 4.92 12.39
N GLY A 158 -8.28 4.81 11.12
CA GLY A 158 -7.86 5.92 10.27
C GLY A 158 -6.35 6.17 10.23
N ASP A 159 -5.56 5.53 11.10
CA ASP A 159 -4.10 5.58 11.00
C ASP A 159 -3.61 4.93 9.71
N ILE A 160 -2.51 5.44 9.19
CA ILE A 160 -1.80 4.89 8.04
C ILE A 160 -0.58 4.14 8.53
N VAL A 161 -0.43 2.90 8.09
CA VAL A 161 0.73 2.07 8.43
C VAL A 161 1.45 1.67 7.16
N ALA A 162 2.78 1.70 7.20
CA ALA A 162 3.64 1.24 6.12
C ALA A 162 4.54 0.09 6.60
N TRP A 163 4.77 -0.88 5.73
CA TRP A 163 5.56 -2.08 6.01
C TRP A 163 6.67 -2.30 4.99
N ASP A 164 7.71 -3.03 5.42
CA ASP A 164 8.66 -3.73 4.56
C ASP A 164 8.28 -5.21 4.55
N LEU A 165 7.80 -5.71 3.42
CA LEU A 165 7.23 -7.05 3.29
C LEU A 165 8.27 -8.18 3.32
N ASP A 166 9.48 -7.89 2.86
CA ASP A 166 10.53 -8.90 2.63
C ASP A 166 11.84 -8.62 3.38
N GLY A 167 11.91 -7.51 4.14
CA GLY A 167 13.12 -7.05 4.80
C GLY A 167 14.19 -6.50 3.84
N LYS A 168 13.85 -6.32 2.56
CA LYS A 168 14.75 -5.86 1.50
C LYS A 168 14.26 -4.59 0.80
N GLY A 169 13.17 -3.99 1.32
CA GLY A 169 12.61 -2.74 0.83
C GLY A 169 11.47 -2.90 -0.15
N MET A 170 10.78 -4.04 -0.17
CA MET A 170 9.48 -4.17 -0.80
C MET A 170 8.43 -3.50 0.10
N THR A 171 8.14 -2.24 -0.19
CA THR A 171 7.28 -1.42 0.65
C THR A 171 5.80 -1.64 0.38
N HIS A 172 4.99 -1.58 1.43
CA HIS A 172 3.54 -1.69 1.41
C HIS A 172 2.91 -0.64 2.33
N ILE A 173 1.63 -0.30 2.12
CA ILE A 173 0.91 0.69 2.92
C ILE A 173 -0.57 0.30 3.01
N GLY A 174 -1.21 0.65 4.13
CA GLY A 174 -2.63 0.40 4.37
C GLY A 174 -3.20 1.32 5.43
N ILE A 175 -4.49 1.19 5.67
CA ILE A 175 -5.28 1.98 6.61
C ILE A 175 -5.76 1.07 7.74
N VAL A 176 -5.57 1.50 8.97
CA VAL A 176 -6.16 0.84 10.15
C VAL A 176 -7.68 1.05 10.10
N SER A 177 -8.42 -0.04 10.01
CA SER A 177 -9.89 -0.01 9.94
C SER A 177 -10.52 0.17 11.32
N ASN A 178 -11.83 0.35 11.37
CA ASN A 178 -12.57 0.31 12.63
C ASN A 178 -13.09 -1.09 13.00
N LEU A 179 -12.67 -2.14 12.27
CA LEU A 179 -13.07 -3.51 12.56
C LEU A 179 -12.12 -4.13 13.57
N TRP A 180 -12.58 -4.23 14.83
CA TRP A 180 -11.80 -4.81 15.93
C TRP A 180 -11.84 -6.34 15.90
N ASN A 181 -10.68 -6.97 15.99
CA ASN A 181 -10.52 -8.41 16.14
C ASN A 181 -10.37 -8.77 17.63
N GLU A 182 -11.37 -9.45 18.20
CA GLU A 182 -11.39 -9.82 19.61
C GLU A 182 -10.37 -10.91 19.97
N GLU A 183 -10.00 -11.76 19.03
CA GLU A 183 -9.02 -12.83 19.23
C GLU A 183 -7.61 -12.25 19.33
N ASN A 184 -7.23 -11.44 18.36
CA ASN A 184 -5.87 -10.87 18.25
C ASN A 184 -5.74 -9.50 18.92
N LYS A 185 -6.83 -8.96 19.52
CA LYS A 185 -6.86 -7.70 20.25
C LYS A 185 -6.28 -6.53 19.45
N ARG A 186 -6.67 -6.40 18.18
CA ARG A 186 -6.21 -5.34 17.27
C ARG A 186 -7.22 -5.05 16.17
N PHE A 187 -7.08 -3.89 15.53
CA PHE A 187 -7.88 -3.54 14.37
C PHE A 187 -7.36 -4.22 13.10
N SER A 188 -8.27 -4.56 12.20
CA SER A 188 -7.94 -5.02 10.85
C SER A 188 -7.33 -3.90 10.02
N ILE A 189 -6.67 -4.26 8.94
CA ILE A 189 -6.06 -3.34 7.96
C ILE A 189 -6.84 -3.40 6.65
N ILE A 190 -7.10 -2.25 6.04
CA ILE A 190 -7.63 -2.15 4.68
C ILE A 190 -6.46 -1.82 3.75
N HIS A 191 -6.20 -2.69 2.79
CA HIS A 191 -5.08 -2.58 1.87
C HIS A 191 -5.33 -3.35 0.57
N ASN A 192 -4.42 -3.23 -0.41
CA ASN A 192 -4.39 -4.07 -1.61
C ASN A 192 -2.98 -4.63 -1.80
N ILE A 193 -2.81 -5.95 -1.66
CA ILE A 193 -1.51 -6.63 -1.74
C ILE A 193 -1.43 -7.68 -2.87
N GLY A 194 -2.39 -7.71 -3.81
CA GLY A 194 -2.33 -8.60 -4.96
C GLY A 194 -3.66 -9.14 -5.46
N GLY A 195 -4.66 -9.28 -4.61
CA GLY A 195 -5.97 -9.84 -4.95
C GLY A 195 -7.12 -8.83 -5.02
N GLY A 196 -6.82 -7.53 -5.11
CA GLY A 196 -7.77 -6.46 -4.91
C GLY A 196 -7.73 -5.90 -3.48
N ALA A 197 -8.53 -4.88 -3.21
CA ALA A 197 -8.60 -4.30 -1.87
C ALA A 197 -9.32 -5.27 -0.91
N ASN A 198 -8.72 -5.49 0.27
CA ASN A 198 -9.24 -6.38 1.30
C ASN A 198 -9.14 -5.73 2.67
N GLN A 199 -9.95 -6.23 3.61
CA GLN A 199 -9.91 -5.85 5.03
C GLN A 199 -9.52 -7.08 5.84
N GLU A 200 -8.27 -7.12 6.33
CA GLU A 200 -7.64 -8.31 6.90
C GLU A 200 -6.90 -8.00 8.19
N ASP A 201 -6.66 -9.00 9.01
CA ASP A 201 -5.85 -8.89 10.23
C ASP A 201 -4.36 -9.04 9.93
N ARG A 202 -3.71 -7.95 9.47
CA ARG A 202 -2.34 -7.92 8.97
C ARG A 202 -1.41 -6.92 9.68
N LEU A 203 -1.85 -6.29 10.77
CA LEU A 203 -1.10 -5.18 11.39
C LEU A 203 0.36 -5.53 11.70
N PHE A 204 0.62 -6.69 12.30
CA PHE A 204 1.97 -7.12 12.71
C PHE A 204 2.52 -8.29 11.89
N GLU A 205 2.00 -8.52 10.69
CA GLU A 205 2.48 -9.62 9.84
C GLU A 205 3.86 -9.33 9.24
N TRP A 206 4.16 -8.06 8.97
CA TRP A 206 5.42 -7.62 8.40
C TRP A 206 6.05 -6.54 9.27
N LYS A 207 7.33 -6.26 9.00
CA LYS A 207 8.05 -5.19 9.70
C LYS A 207 7.42 -3.84 9.41
N ILE A 208 6.83 -3.21 10.41
CA ILE A 208 6.33 -1.83 10.31
C ILE A 208 7.52 -0.89 10.14
N ILE A 209 7.45 0.00 9.15
CA ILE A 209 8.45 1.02 8.83
C ILE A 209 7.88 2.45 8.85
N GLY A 210 6.60 2.59 9.13
CA GLY A 210 5.95 3.89 9.27
C GLY A 210 4.58 3.76 9.94
N HIS A 211 4.26 4.73 10.81
CA HIS A 211 2.96 4.88 11.48
C HIS A 211 2.60 6.36 11.48
N TYR A 212 1.42 6.71 10.96
CA TYR A 212 1.00 8.09 10.75
C TYR A 212 -0.46 8.28 11.14
N ARG A 213 -0.76 9.41 11.80
CA ARG A 213 -2.13 9.86 12.10
C ARG A 213 -2.34 11.24 11.48
N TYR A 214 -3.21 11.31 10.50
CA TYR A 214 -3.40 12.54 9.74
C TYR A 214 -4.52 13.42 10.32
N PHE A 215 -5.62 12.80 10.80
CA PHE A 215 -6.81 13.45 11.34
C PHE A 215 -6.92 13.37 12.84
#